data_ce7dac3a1488e4bde59833ba26fc0faf
#
_entry.id   ce7dac3a1488e4bde59833ba26fc0faf
#
_cell.length_a   1.000
_cell.length_b   1.000
_cell.length_c   1.000
_cell.angle_alpha   90.00
_cell.angle_beta   90.00
_cell.angle_gamma   90.00
#
_symmetry.space_group_name_H-M   'P 1'
#
loop_
_entity.id
_entity.type
_entity.pdbx_description
1 polymer ?
#
loop_
_entity_poly.entity_id
_entity_poly.type
_entity_poly.pdbx_seq_one_letter_code
_entity_poly.pdbx_strand_id
1 'polypeptide(L)'
;MDAVQLDIFADDPQNRPWLLSAIGEGVKNDCGVYTENVLEFREGLLPHNYVCVKLCAEGDFIIFEFSYQTGTYGCGHPLCRPCHQCHRNNSAPFLAECIYNDFQRSVVPYDSNLKNYPKETKELLKLCRKVCDRIAKEVA
;
A
#
# COMPACT_ATOMS: atom_id res chain seq x y z
N MET A 1 -26.71 -26.03 1.59
CA MET A 1 -25.31 -26.17 1.14
C MET A 1 -24.46 -26.50 2.36
N ASP A 2 -23.65 -27.52 2.23
CA ASP A 2 -22.80 -27.91 3.35
C ASP A 2 -21.52 -27.06 3.43
N ALA A 3 -20.83 -27.16 4.56
CA ALA A 3 -19.63 -26.37 4.82
C ALA A 3 -18.48 -26.70 3.86
N VAL A 4 -18.38 -27.95 3.42
CA VAL A 4 -17.32 -28.37 2.50
C VAL A 4 -17.48 -27.67 1.17
N GLN A 5 -18.70 -27.57 0.67
CA GLN A 5 -18.97 -26.92 -0.60
C GLN A 5 -18.69 -25.40 -0.52
N LEU A 6 -19.01 -24.77 0.62
CA LEU A 6 -18.69 -23.38 0.84
C LEU A 6 -17.17 -23.16 0.84
N ASP A 7 -16.41 -24.06 1.47
CA ASP A 7 -14.95 -23.96 1.52
C ASP A 7 -14.34 -24.08 0.13
N ILE A 8 -14.86 -24.95 -0.72
CA ILE A 8 -14.39 -25.10 -2.09
C ILE A 8 -14.58 -23.79 -2.86
N PHE A 9 -15.74 -23.17 -2.76
CA PHE A 9 -16.00 -21.90 -3.41
C PHE A 9 -15.17 -20.77 -2.81
N ALA A 10 -14.96 -20.79 -1.51
CA ALA A 10 -14.16 -19.78 -0.85
C ALA A 10 -12.70 -19.82 -1.28
N ASP A 11 -12.19 -20.98 -1.70
CA ASP A 11 -10.81 -21.12 -2.15
C ASP A 11 -10.61 -20.69 -3.61
N ASP A 12 -11.68 -20.47 -4.35
CA ASP A 12 -11.59 -19.97 -5.71
C ASP A 12 -11.44 -18.43 -5.68
N PRO A 13 -10.32 -17.88 -6.19
CA PRO A 13 -10.11 -16.41 -6.20
C PRO A 13 -11.25 -15.64 -6.86
N GLN A 14 -11.90 -16.19 -7.86
CA GLN A 14 -13.00 -15.52 -8.55
C GLN A 14 -14.24 -15.37 -7.68
N ASN A 15 -14.38 -16.21 -6.67
CA ASN A 15 -15.51 -16.19 -5.74
C ASN A 15 -15.19 -15.48 -4.43
N ARG A 16 -14.01 -14.87 -4.36
CA ARG A 16 -13.55 -14.12 -3.17
C ARG A 16 -13.35 -12.66 -3.50
N PRO A 17 -14.37 -11.80 -3.37
CA PRO A 17 -14.20 -10.39 -3.70
C PRO A 17 -13.14 -9.70 -2.85
N TRP A 18 -12.86 -10.24 -1.66
CA TRP A 18 -11.85 -9.68 -0.77
C TRP A 18 -10.43 -10.17 -1.06
N LEU A 19 -10.25 -11.09 -2.01
CA LEU A 19 -8.92 -11.66 -2.28
C LEU A 19 -8.00 -10.71 -3.05
N LEU A 20 -8.51 -9.59 -3.51
CA LEU A 20 -7.72 -8.57 -4.21
C LEU A 20 -7.05 -9.12 -5.47
N SER A 21 -7.85 -9.82 -6.29
CA SER A 21 -7.36 -10.48 -7.50
C SER A 21 -6.84 -9.50 -8.56
N ALA A 22 -7.16 -8.22 -8.44
CA ALA A 22 -6.62 -7.18 -9.31
C ALA A 22 -5.13 -6.92 -9.05
N ILE A 23 -4.60 -7.40 -7.92
CA ILE A 23 -3.21 -7.23 -7.56
C ILE A 23 -2.46 -8.50 -7.93
N GLY A 24 -1.53 -8.42 -8.89
CA GLY A 24 -0.79 -9.57 -9.37
C GLY A 24 0.42 -9.92 -8.52
N GLU A 25 0.91 -11.14 -8.70
CA GLU A 25 2.14 -11.59 -8.06
C GLU A 25 3.31 -10.75 -8.58
N GLY A 26 4.04 -10.14 -7.68
CA GLY A 26 5.21 -9.35 -8.02
C GLY A 26 6.39 -10.24 -8.42
N VAL A 27 7.20 -9.75 -9.34
CA VAL A 27 8.41 -10.44 -9.80
C VAL A 27 9.61 -9.60 -9.42
N LYS A 28 10.57 -10.21 -8.73
CA LYS A 28 11.78 -9.55 -8.28
C LYS A 28 12.83 -9.54 -9.39
N ASN A 29 13.64 -8.48 -9.40
CA ASN A 29 14.88 -8.45 -10.17
C ASN A 29 16.02 -9.12 -9.39
N ASP A 30 17.23 -9.11 -9.95
CA ASP A 30 18.40 -9.75 -9.32
C ASP A 30 18.81 -9.08 -7.99
N CYS A 31 18.40 -7.86 -7.78
CA CYS A 31 18.67 -7.12 -6.54
C CYS A 31 17.60 -7.33 -5.46
N GLY A 32 16.60 -8.13 -5.74
CA GLY A 32 15.50 -8.39 -4.79
C GLY A 32 14.43 -7.33 -4.77
N VAL A 33 14.38 -6.43 -5.75
CA VAL A 33 13.37 -5.41 -5.88
C VAL A 33 12.28 -5.90 -6.81
N TYR A 34 11.02 -5.73 -6.39
CA TYR A 34 9.87 -6.08 -7.23
C TYR A 34 9.72 -5.06 -8.35
N THR A 35 9.77 -5.52 -9.58
CA THR A 35 9.75 -4.67 -10.77
C THR A 35 8.64 -4.99 -11.74
N GLU A 36 8.04 -6.18 -11.67
CA GLU A 36 6.93 -6.57 -12.53
C GLU A 36 5.67 -6.81 -11.69
N ASN A 37 4.52 -6.50 -12.28
CA ASN A 37 3.21 -6.60 -11.65
C ASN A 37 3.07 -5.73 -10.39
N VAL A 38 3.82 -4.64 -10.37
CA VAL A 38 3.76 -3.66 -9.28
C VAL A 38 2.79 -2.55 -9.68
N LEU A 39 1.82 -2.30 -8.81
CA LEU A 39 0.93 -1.16 -8.95
C LEU A 39 1.55 0.03 -8.23
N GLU A 40 1.43 1.19 -8.83
CA GLU A 40 1.95 2.43 -8.27
C GLU A 40 0.83 3.47 -8.23
N PHE A 41 0.60 4.02 -7.07
CA PHE A 41 -0.39 5.06 -6.84
C PHE A 41 0.30 6.30 -6.29
N ARG A 42 0.06 7.43 -6.93
CA ARG A 42 0.74 8.66 -6.55
C ARG A 42 -0.24 9.81 -6.52
N GLU A 43 -0.09 10.67 -5.51
CA GLU A 43 -0.82 11.93 -5.39
C GLU A 43 0.16 13.04 -5.03
N GLY A 44 -0.14 14.24 -5.54
CA GLY A 44 0.69 15.41 -5.30
C GLY A 44 1.52 15.80 -6.50
N LEU A 45 2.37 16.78 -6.32
CA LEU A 45 3.19 17.37 -7.38
C LEU A 45 4.66 17.00 -7.20
N LEU A 46 5.20 16.20 -8.12
CA LEU A 46 6.63 15.93 -8.16
C LEU A 46 7.36 17.16 -8.65
N PRO A 47 8.55 17.45 -8.10
CA PRO A 47 9.26 16.77 -7.02
C PRO A 47 8.98 17.35 -5.61
N HIS A 48 8.02 18.23 -5.48
CA HIS A 48 7.87 19.06 -4.27
C HIS A 48 7.13 18.36 -3.14
N ASN A 49 5.85 18.05 -3.35
CA ASN A 49 5.01 17.40 -2.35
C ASN A 49 4.30 16.24 -3.00
N TYR A 50 4.62 15.02 -2.60
CA TYR A 50 3.93 13.84 -3.12
C TYR A 50 3.98 12.70 -2.13
N VAL A 51 3.04 11.78 -2.27
CA VAL A 51 3.05 10.47 -1.65
C VAL A 51 2.85 9.44 -2.76
N CYS A 52 3.68 8.42 -2.75
CA CYS A 52 3.61 7.30 -3.68
C CYS A 52 3.56 6.00 -2.88
N VAL A 53 2.64 5.11 -3.25
CA VAL A 53 2.56 3.78 -2.69
C VAL A 53 2.74 2.79 -3.82
N LYS A 54 3.68 1.87 -3.66
CA LYS A 54 3.89 0.73 -4.57
C LYS A 54 3.44 -0.52 -3.87
N LEU A 55 2.74 -1.38 -4.57
CA LEU A 55 2.25 -2.63 -3.99
C LEU A 55 2.17 -3.74 -5.03
N CYS A 56 2.27 -4.97 -4.55
CA CYS A 56 2.04 -6.17 -5.34
C CYS A 56 1.68 -7.32 -4.40
N ALA A 57 1.29 -8.45 -4.96
CA ALA A 57 1.05 -9.64 -4.17
C ALA A 57 2.36 -10.44 -4.04
N GLU A 58 2.52 -11.09 -2.90
CA GLU A 58 3.55 -12.09 -2.68
C GLU A 58 2.93 -13.21 -1.83
N GLY A 59 2.55 -14.29 -2.49
CA GLY A 59 1.88 -15.41 -1.80
C GLY A 59 0.57 -14.95 -1.16
N ASP A 60 0.45 -15.16 0.13
CA ASP A 60 -0.75 -14.83 0.90
C ASP A 60 -0.82 -13.37 1.33
N PHE A 61 0.15 -12.55 0.92
CA PHE A 61 0.25 -11.17 1.38
C PHE A 61 0.22 -10.19 0.22
N ILE A 62 -0.32 -9.02 0.51
CA ILE A 62 -0.09 -7.83 -0.28
C ILE A 62 1.03 -7.08 0.42
N ILE A 63 2.11 -6.84 -0.30
CA ILE A 63 3.24 -6.08 0.22
C ILE A 63 3.22 -4.68 -0.38
N PHE A 64 3.63 -3.71 0.40
CA PHE A 64 3.62 -2.33 -0.05
C PHE A 64 4.75 -1.53 0.59
N GLU A 65 5.11 -0.45 -0.07
CA GLU A 65 6.15 0.46 0.40
C GLU A 65 5.79 1.90 0.01
N PHE A 66 6.34 2.85 0.74
CA PHE A 66 6.04 4.25 0.57
C PHE A 66 7.25 5.03 0.06
N SER A 67 6.97 6.04 -0.75
CA SER A 67 7.91 7.12 -1.04
C SER A 67 7.17 8.43 -0.88
N TYR A 68 7.82 9.42 -0.30
CA TYR A 68 7.19 10.71 -0.09
C TYR A 68 8.23 11.81 -0.05
N GLN A 69 7.80 13.01 -0.34
CA GLN A 69 8.65 14.20 -0.34
C GLN A 69 7.82 15.43 0.04
N THR A 70 8.42 16.29 0.85
CA THR A 70 7.95 17.65 1.07
C THR A 70 9.04 18.59 0.62
N GLY A 71 8.82 19.90 0.76
CA GLY A 71 9.87 20.87 0.51
C GLY A 71 11.03 20.78 1.50
N THR A 72 10.84 20.09 2.62
CA THR A 72 11.79 20.06 3.74
C THR A 72 12.41 18.68 3.94
N TYR A 73 11.63 17.62 3.82
CA TYR A 73 12.10 16.25 4.06
C TYR A 73 11.39 15.26 3.14
N GLY A 74 11.98 14.09 3.04
CA GLY A 74 11.42 13.03 2.23
C GLY A 74 12.12 11.71 2.47
N CYS A 75 11.57 10.67 1.86
CA CYS A 75 12.08 9.34 1.94
C CYS A 75 11.62 8.54 0.72
N GLY A 76 12.51 7.76 0.14
CA GLY A 76 12.19 6.91 -1.00
C GLY A 76 12.62 5.48 -0.73
N HIS A 77 11.71 4.54 -0.90
CA HIS A 77 11.99 3.13 -0.69
C HIS A 77 11.57 2.31 -1.90
N PRO A 78 12.43 1.42 -2.38
CA PRO A 78 12.03 0.43 -3.37
C PRO A 78 11.14 -0.62 -2.71
N LEU A 79 10.27 -1.24 -3.49
CA LEU A 79 9.46 -2.35 -3.00
C LEU A 79 10.32 -3.61 -2.96
N CYS A 80 10.80 -3.97 -1.78
CA CYS A 80 11.63 -5.15 -1.55
C CYS A 80 11.40 -5.63 -0.12
N ARG A 81 11.76 -6.86 0.17
CA ARG A 81 11.71 -7.37 1.54
C ARG A 81 12.90 -6.88 2.36
N PRO A 82 12.75 -6.49 3.64
CA PRO A 82 11.49 -6.39 4.39
C PRO A 82 10.69 -5.16 3.99
N CYS A 83 9.37 -5.27 3.99
CA CYS A 83 8.44 -4.21 3.64
C CYS A 83 7.17 -4.34 4.47
N HIS A 84 6.27 -3.39 4.33
CA HIS A 84 4.95 -3.47 4.97
C HIS A 84 4.10 -4.52 4.27
N GLN A 85 3.23 -5.16 5.02
CA GLN A 85 2.38 -6.20 4.46
C GLN A 85 1.01 -6.25 5.12
N CYS A 86 0.04 -6.73 4.35
CA CYS A 86 -1.31 -6.99 4.79
C CYS A 86 -1.73 -8.32 4.19
N HIS A 87 -2.51 -9.11 4.92
CA HIS A 87 -2.95 -10.40 4.40
C HIS A 87 -3.83 -10.18 3.16
N ARG A 88 -3.58 -10.98 2.12
CA ARG A 88 -4.27 -10.85 0.83
C ARG A 88 -5.78 -11.11 0.95
N ASN A 89 -6.19 -11.87 1.93
CA ASN A 89 -7.58 -12.24 2.16
C ASN A 89 -8.33 -11.16 2.93
N ASN A 90 -8.27 -9.92 2.42
CA ASN A 90 -8.95 -8.77 3.00
C ASN A 90 -9.65 -7.97 1.91
N SER A 91 -10.56 -7.09 2.31
CA SER A 91 -11.21 -6.19 1.37
C SER A 91 -10.26 -5.06 0.93
N ALA A 92 -10.56 -4.44 -0.20
CA ALA A 92 -9.79 -3.29 -0.65
C ALA A 92 -9.83 -2.12 0.34
N PRO A 93 -10.97 -1.76 0.95
CA PRO A 93 -10.98 -0.74 1.99
C PRO A 93 -10.12 -1.09 3.20
N PHE A 94 -10.08 -2.36 3.59
CA PHE A 94 -9.22 -2.79 4.70
C PHE A 94 -7.75 -2.63 4.35
N LEU A 95 -7.35 -3.04 3.14
CA LEU A 95 -5.99 -2.83 2.65
C LEU A 95 -5.62 -1.34 2.69
N ALA A 96 -6.51 -0.49 2.21
CA ALA A 96 -6.28 0.95 2.21
C ALA A 96 -6.06 1.49 3.62
N GLU A 97 -6.83 1.02 4.61
CA GLU A 97 -6.63 1.42 6.00
C GLU A 97 -5.32 0.90 6.56
N CYS A 98 -4.90 -0.32 6.21
CA CYS A 98 -3.60 -0.85 6.61
C CYS A 98 -2.46 0.03 6.09
N ILE A 99 -2.55 0.42 4.81
CA ILE A 99 -1.54 1.27 4.18
C ILE A 99 -1.50 2.62 4.88
N TYR A 100 -2.65 3.25 5.11
CA TYR A 100 -2.70 4.55 5.77
C TYR A 100 -2.14 4.49 7.19
N ASN A 101 -2.52 3.48 7.96
CA ASN A 101 -2.05 3.34 9.32
C ASN A 101 -0.54 3.12 9.39
N ASP A 102 0.01 2.31 8.50
CA ASP A 102 1.44 2.08 8.45
C ASP A 102 2.19 3.34 8.01
N PHE A 103 1.65 4.07 7.02
CA PHE A 103 2.22 5.34 6.60
C PHE A 103 2.23 6.35 7.77
N GLN A 104 1.12 6.48 8.46
CA GLN A 104 1.01 7.38 9.60
C GLN A 104 2.04 7.03 10.68
N ARG A 105 2.18 5.74 11.00
CA ARG A 105 3.17 5.28 11.97
C ARG A 105 4.60 5.51 11.53
N SER A 106 4.84 5.53 10.21
CA SER A 106 6.18 5.76 9.67
C SER A 106 6.54 7.24 9.65
N VAL A 107 5.57 8.11 9.42
CA VAL A 107 5.82 9.56 9.28
C VAL A 107 5.72 10.29 10.62
N VAL A 108 4.68 10.01 11.39
CA VAL A 108 4.38 10.76 12.62
C VAL A 108 5.30 10.41 13.79
N PRO A 109 5.60 9.12 14.10
CA PRO A 109 6.43 8.81 15.27
C PRO A 109 7.90 9.18 15.13
N TYR A 110 8.36 9.32 13.92
CA TYR A 110 9.68 9.90 13.72
C TYR A 110 9.60 11.42 13.73
N ASP A 111 9.14 11.90 14.51
CA ASP A 111 8.64 12.25 15.22
C ASP A 111 8.64 13.47 15.65
N SER A 112 9.22 13.92 15.79
CA SER A 112 9.50 15.31 15.63
C SER A 112 8.99 15.87 14.30
N ASN A 113 8.63 15.05 13.32
CA ASN A 113 8.10 15.54 12.05
C ASN A 113 6.80 16.32 12.23
N LEU A 114 5.84 15.78 12.99
CA LEU A 114 4.60 16.51 13.25
C LEU A 114 4.84 17.74 14.13
N LYS A 115 5.82 17.67 15.02
CA LYS A 115 6.17 18.78 15.92
C LYS A 115 6.96 19.87 15.19
N ASN A 116 7.96 19.48 14.40
CA ASN A 116 8.87 20.42 13.74
C ASN A 116 8.39 20.87 12.37
N TYR A 117 7.62 20.00 11.68
CA TYR A 117 7.11 20.26 10.33
C TYR A 117 5.62 19.96 10.26
N PRO A 118 4.78 20.65 11.07
CA PRO A 118 3.38 20.27 11.17
C PRO A 118 2.59 20.46 9.88
N LYS A 119 2.88 21.49 9.11
CA LYS A 119 2.16 21.75 7.86
C LYS A 119 2.49 20.70 6.81
N GLU A 120 3.78 20.42 6.62
CA GLU A 120 4.27 19.45 5.66
C GLU A 120 3.76 18.04 5.99
N THR A 121 3.82 17.68 7.26
CA THR A 121 3.40 16.36 7.71
C THR A 121 1.89 16.18 7.54
N LYS A 122 1.09 17.18 7.87
CA LYS A 122 -0.35 17.13 7.66
C LYS A 122 -0.70 17.02 6.18
N GLU A 123 0.05 17.72 5.33
CA GLU A 123 -0.14 17.63 3.89
C GLU A 123 0.16 16.23 3.37
N LEU A 124 1.25 15.61 3.85
CA LEU A 124 1.57 14.23 3.48
C LEU A 124 0.44 13.27 3.90
N LEU A 125 -0.11 13.45 5.09
CA LEU A 125 -1.21 12.61 5.56
C LEU A 125 -2.45 12.76 4.68
N LYS A 126 -2.76 13.97 4.23
CA LYS A 126 -3.85 14.21 3.29
C LYS A 126 -3.60 13.53 1.95
N LEU A 127 -2.40 13.67 1.42
CA LEU A 127 -2.03 13.04 0.15
C LEU A 127 -2.09 11.52 0.25
N CYS A 128 -1.63 10.97 1.36
CA CYS A 128 -1.71 9.54 1.60
C CYS A 128 -3.16 9.06 1.67
N ARG A 129 -4.05 9.84 2.29
CA ARG A 129 -5.47 9.48 2.32
C ARG A 129 -6.05 9.45 0.91
N LYS A 130 -5.67 10.40 0.05
CA LYS A 130 -6.11 10.38 -1.34
C LYS A 130 -5.60 9.14 -2.09
N VAL A 131 -4.33 8.77 -1.88
CA VAL A 131 -3.77 7.55 -2.46
C VAL A 131 -4.57 6.34 -2.00
N CYS A 132 -4.84 6.24 -0.71
CA CYS A 132 -5.56 5.10 -0.14
C CYS A 132 -7.01 5.02 -0.64
N ASP A 133 -7.68 6.15 -0.82
CA ASP A 133 -9.02 6.17 -1.38
C ASP A 133 -9.02 5.66 -2.83
N ARG A 134 -8.01 6.01 -3.61
CA ARG A 134 -7.85 5.47 -4.96
C ARG A 134 -7.59 3.98 -4.96
N ILE A 135 -6.71 3.50 -4.08
CA ILE A 135 -6.43 2.07 -3.95
C ILE A 135 -7.72 1.32 -3.62
N ALA A 136 -8.49 1.80 -2.66
CA ALA A 136 -9.74 1.18 -2.27
C ALA A 136 -10.72 1.05 -3.44
N LYS A 137 -10.73 2.00 -4.36
CA LYS A 137 -11.58 1.97 -5.55
C LYS A 137 -11.04 1.08 -6.65
N GLU A 138 -9.75 1.22 -6.96
CA GLU A 138 -9.17 0.64 -8.17
C GLU A 138 -8.81 -0.82 -8.03
N VAL A 139 -8.56 -1.31 -6.81
CA VAL A 139 -8.24 -2.71 -6.58
C VAL A 139 -9.42 -3.51 -6.02
N ALA A 140 -10.55 -2.88 -5.85
CA ALA A 140 -11.77 -3.55 -5.36
C ALA A 140 -12.31 -4.57 -6.35
#